data_f3bdc1f954cf84853814a888a0e206ae
#
_entry.id   f3bdc1f954cf84853814a888a0e206ae
#
_cell.length_a   1.000
_cell.length_b   1.000
_cell.length_c   1.000
_cell.angle_alpha   90.00
_cell.angle_beta   90.00
_cell.angle_gamma   90.00
#
_symmetry.space_group_name_H-M   'P 1'
#
loop_
_entity.id
_entity.type
_entity.pdbx_description
1 polymer ?
#
loop_
_entity_poly.entity_id
_entity_poly.type
_entity_poly.pdbx_seq_one_letter_code
_entity_poly.pdbx_strand_id
1 'polypeptide(L)'
;FNKKVTLFEEMASRLGIDFEHQENRFSDFDRERLIYHMLSTTGPKIDVADVNGDGKDDFYICGAKDQAGKLFIQQPNGTFKSSNESLFEAKQLSEETDCLFFDADGDGDQDLYIACGGNEFPNSSSALIDRLYINDGRGQFSLSNQVLPTAKFESTACVRASDFDQDGDQDLFVGIRLRPFLYGVPVNGYILENDGSGKFKNTTPQSAPELKEIGMITDAIWSDFDADEDMDLVVIGE
;
A
#
# COMPACT_ATOMS: atom_id res chain seq x y z
N PHE A 1 13.07 -44.58 -6.59
CA PHE A 1 13.22 -43.12 -6.55
C PHE A 1 12.65 -42.62 -5.22
N ASN A 2 13.52 -42.20 -4.30
CA ASN A 2 13.09 -41.57 -3.05
C ASN A 2 12.41 -40.21 -3.41
N LYS A 3 11.12 -40.08 -3.15
CA LYS A 3 10.41 -38.82 -3.22
C LYS A 3 11.10 -37.88 -2.22
N LYS A 4 11.75 -36.79 -2.68
CA LYS A 4 12.25 -35.75 -1.78
C LYS A 4 11.05 -35.20 -1.00
N VAL A 5 11.07 -35.32 0.31
CA VAL A 5 10.08 -34.66 1.18
C VAL A 5 10.39 -33.18 1.08
N THR A 6 9.49 -32.43 0.47
CA THR A 6 9.55 -30.96 0.45
C THR A 6 8.88 -30.45 1.72
N LEU A 7 9.46 -29.42 2.36
CA LEU A 7 8.87 -28.76 3.54
C LEU A 7 7.66 -27.90 3.17
N PHE A 8 7.59 -27.46 1.91
CA PHE A 8 6.50 -26.65 1.38
C PHE A 8 5.91 -27.31 0.12
N GLU A 9 4.63 -27.15 -0.09
CA GLU A 9 3.89 -27.60 -1.28
C GLU A 9 3.22 -26.38 -1.91
N GLU A 10 3.28 -26.29 -3.24
CA GLU A 10 2.54 -25.28 -4.01
C GLU A 10 1.04 -25.59 -3.97
N MET A 11 0.26 -24.65 -3.46
CA MET A 11 -1.18 -24.83 -3.24
C MET A 11 -2.06 -23.80 -3.96
N ALA A 12 -1.49 -22.75 -4.57
CA ALA A 12 -2.25 -21.62 -5.12
C ALA A 12 -3.34 -22.07 -6.09
N SER A 13 -2.99 -22.90 -7.07
CA SER A 13 -3.97 -23.40 -8.04
C SER A 13 -5.06 -24.29 -7.42
N ARG A 14 -4.76 -25.04 -6.35
CA ARG A 14 -5.75 -25.86 -5.62
C ARG A 14 -6.67 -25.02 -4.75
N LEU A 15 -6.19 -23.88 -4.31
CA LEU A 15 -6.94 -22.93 -3.50
C LEU A 15 -7.70 -21.90 -4.33
N GLY A 16 -7.55 -21.90 -5.66
CA GLY A 16 -8.23 -20.96 -6.56
C GLY A 16 -7.53 -19.60 -6.63
N ILE A 17 -6.26 -19.53 -6.24
CA ILE A 17 -5.43 -18.31 -6.34
C ILE A 17 -4.76 -18.34 -7.73
N ASP A 18 -5.24 -17.51 -8.63
CA ASP A 18 -4.82 -17.42 -10.04
C ASP A 18 -4.05 -16.12 -10.31
N PHE A 19 -3.11 -15.78 -9.45
CA PHE A 19 -2.29 -14.60 -9.59
C PHE A 19 -0.81 -14.98 -9.70
N GLU A 20 -0.15 -14.44 -10.72
CA GLU A 20 1.29 -14.47 -10.89
C GLU A 20 1.75 -13.04 -11.16
N HIS A 21 2.54 -12.48 -10.27
CA HIS A 21 3.06 -11.13 -10.40
C HIS A 21 3.98 -11.02 -11.61
N GLN A 22 3.71 -10.08 -12.50
CA GLN A 22 4.40 -9.89 -13.76
C GLN A 22 4.91 -8.48 -13.90
N GLU A 23 6.22 -8.33 -13.74
CA GLU A 23 6.89 -7.05 -13.98
C GLU A 23 6.98 -6.76 -15.47
N ASN A 24 6.89 -5.48 -15.83
CA ASN A 24 7.13 -5.04 -17.18
C ASN A 24 8.64 -5.08 -17.54
N ARG A 25 8.98 -4.87 -18.80
CA ARG A 25 10.37 -4.86 -19.27
C ARG A 25 10.98 -3.46 -19.16
N PHE A 26 10.97 -2.88 -17.98
CA PHE A 26 11.62 -1.61 -17.73
C PHE A 26 12.95 -1.81 -17.00
N SER A 27 13.95 -0.95 -17.29
CA SER A 27 15.24 -0.96 -16.60
C SER A 27 15.52 0.45 -16.08
N ASP A 28 15.52 0.61 -14.77
CA ASP A 28 15.87 1.88 -14.12
C ASP A 28 17.26 2.36 -14.50
N PHE A 29 18.21 1.44 -14.74
CA PHE A 29 19.59 1.77 -15.13
C PHE A 29 19.71 2.47 -16.49
N ASP A 30 18.71 2.35 -17.36
CA ASP A 30 18.68 3.07 -18.64
C ASP A 30 18.40 4.57 -18.45
N ARG A 31 17.80 4.93 -17.33
CA ARG A 31 17.46 6.31 -16.97
C ARG A 31 18.43 6.89 -15.93
N GLU A 32 18.70 6.15 -14.87
CA GLU A 32 19.51 6.59 -13.73
C GLU A 32 20.69 5.63 -13.53
N ARG A 33 21.76 5.88 -14.27
CA ARG A 33 22.93 4.97 -14.36
C ARG A 33 23.74 4.83 -13.09
N LEU A 34 23.50 5.65 -12.08
CA LEU A 34 24.27 5.66 -10.83
C LEU A 34 23.55 4.95 -9.68
N ILE A 35 22.31 4.48 -9.89
CA ILE A 35 21.63 3.65 -8.90
C ILE A 35 22.26 2.26 -8.84
N TYR A 36 22.16 1.59 -7.71
CA TYR A 36 22.79 0.28 -7.49
C TYR A 36 21.79 -0.88 -7.48
N HIS A 37 20.49 -0.58 -7.48
CA HIS A 37 19.41 -1.58 -7.61
C HIS A 37 18.21 -0.99 -8.39
N MET A 38 17.34 -1.86 -8.88
CA MET A 38 16.09 -1.48 -9.54
C MET A 38 15.10 -0.93 -8.50
N LEU A 39 14.34 0.10 -8.87
CA LEU A 39 13.34 0.76 -8.03
C LEU A 39 11.91 0.54 -8.55
N SER A 40 11.79 0.09 -9.80
CA SER A 40 10.50 -0.16 -10.46
C SER A 40 10.07 -1.62 -10.41
N THR A 41 10.73 -2.47 -9.61
CA THR A 41 10.44 -3.90 -9.47
C THR A 41 10.53 -4.32 -8.01
N THR A 42 9.82 -3.62 -7.13
CA THR A 42 9.89 -3.83 -5.68
C THR A 42 8.70 -4.61 -5.10
N GLY A 43 7.73 -4.97 -5.93
CA GLY A 43 6.54 -5.73 -5.54
C GLY A 43 6.72 -7.26 -5.50
N PRO A 44 5.63 -8.00 -5.31
CA PRO A 44 4.35 -7.52 -4.82
C PRO A 44 4.33 -7.37 -3.29
N LYS A 45 3.46 -6.50 -2.80
CA LYS A 45 3.03 -6.45 -1.39
C LYS A 45 1.67 -7.15 -1.26
N ILE A 46 1.36 -7.54 -0.02
CA ILE A 46 0.10 -8.20 0.32
C ILE A 46 -0.36 -7.71 1.68
N ASP A 47 -1.67 -7.52 1.83
CA ASP A 47 -2.30 -7.29 3.12
C ASP A 47 -3.53 -8.17 3.29
N VAL A 48 -3.90 -8.45 4.55
CA VAL A 48 -4.87 -9.48 4.93
C VAL A 48 -5.87 -8.90 5.92
N ALA A 49 -7.17 -9.06 5.64
CA ALA A 49 -8.26 -8.70 6.55
C ALA A 49 -9.53 -9.47 6.22
N ASP A 50 -10.47 -9.55 7.15
CA ASP A 50 -11.85 -9.98 6.89
C ASP A 50 -12.64 -8.78 6.32
N VAL A 51 -12.72 -8.68 4.99
CA VAL A 51 -13.37 -7.53 4.33
C VAL A 51 -14.88 -7.70 4.13
N ASN A 52 -15.42 -8.88 4.45
CA ASN A 52 -16.85 -9.17 4.23
C ASN A 52 -17.60 -9.56 5.51
N GLY A 53 -16.92 -9.54 6.68
CA GLY A 53 -17.49 -9.82 7.98
C GLY A 53 -17.87 -11.29 8.22
N ASP A 54 -17.26 -12.25 7.47
CA ASP A 54 -17.60 -13.67 7.58
C ASP A 54 -16.68 -14.45 8.56
N GLY A 55 -15.72 -13.78 9.17
CA GLY A 55 -14.76 -14.31 10.14
C GLY A 55 -13.61 -15.08 9.52
N LYS A 56 -13.34 -14.92 8.22
CA LYS A 56 -12.20 -15.50 7.51
C LYS A 56 -11.33 -14.42 6.93
N ASP A 57 -10.05 -14.74 6.81
CA ASP A 57 -9.07 -13.84 6.23
C ASP A 57 -9.18 -13.82 4.71
N ASP A 58 -9.46 -12.65 4.17
CA ASP A 58 -9.35 -12.28 2.76
C ASP A 58 -8.01 -11.59 2.54
N PHE A 59 -7.56 -11.40 1.30
CA PHE A 59 -6.32 -10.69 1.05
C PHE A 59 -6.35 -9.90 -0.26
N TYR A 60 -5.63 -8.79 -0.25
CA TYR A 60 -5.27 -8.05 -1.46
C TYR A 60 -3.80 -8.26 -1.80
N ILE A 61 -3.49 -8.49 -3.06
CA ILE A 61 -2.12 -8.56 -3.58
C ILE A 61 -1.90 -7.45 -4.61
N CYS A 62 -0.86 -6.67 -4.40
CA CYS A 62 -0.49 -5.56 -5.27
C CYS A 62 -0.08 -6.03 -6.67
N GLY A 63 -0.51 -5.26 -7.68
CA GLY A 63 -0.10 -5.44 -9.07
C GLY A 63 1.15 -4.65 -9.42
N ALA A 64 1.79 -5.03 -10.52
CA ALA A 64 2.83 -4.25 -11.16
C ALA A 64 2.23 -3.29 -12.20
N LYS A 65 3.05 -2.44 -12.79
CA LYS A 65 2.62 -1.61 -13.92
C LYS A 65 2.08 -2.48 -15.07
N ASP A 66 0.91 -2.09 -15.59
CA ASP A 66 0.14 -2.81 -16.61
C ASP A 66 -0.47 -4.14 -16.10
N GLN A 67 -0.42 -4.39 -14.78
CA GLN A 67 -1.10 -5.51 -14.13
C GLN A 67 -1.87 -4.99 -12.89
N ALA A 68 -3.18 -5.16 -12.87
CA ALA A 68 -3.99 -4.79 -11.70
C ALA A 68 -3.67 -5.68 -10.50
N GLY A 69 -3.67 -5.11 -9.31
CA GLY A 69 -3.74 -5.89 -8.08
C GLY A 69 -5.06 -6.65 -7.97
N LYS A 70 -5.13 -7.63 -7.07
CA LYS A 70 -6.26 -8.56 -6.99
C LYS A 70 -6.70 -8.79 -5.55
N LEU A 71 -7.99 -8.64 -5.31
CA LEU A 71 -8.63 -9.02 -4.05
C LEU A 71 -9.14 -10.46 -4.14
N PHE A 72 -8.80 -11.27 -3.14
CA PHE A 72 -9.24 -12.64 -3.00
C PHE A 72 -10.08 -12.82 -1.74
N ILE A 73 -11.31 -13.29 -1.91
CA ILE A 73 -12.25 -13.57 -0.84
C ILE A 73 -12.21 -15.06 -0.51
N GLN A 74 -11.95 -15.40 0.75
CA GLN A 74 -11.94 -16.77 1.22
C GLN A 74 -13.35 -17.36 1.26
N GLN A 75 -13.53 -18.50 0.65
CA GLN A 75 -14.81 -19.20 0.58
C GLN A 75 -14.98 -20.17 1.77
N PRO A 76 -16.23 -20.56 2.11
CA PRO A 76 -16.48 -21.51 3.21
C PRO A 76 -15.77 -22.86 3.09
N ASN A 77 -15.37 -23.25 1.91
CA ASN A 77 -14.61 -24.49 1.63
C ASN A 77 -13.07 -24.30 1.73
N GLY A 78 -12.60 -23.11 2.11
CA GLY A 78 -11.18 -22.77 2.21
C GLY A 78 -10.48 -22.46 0.90
N THR A 79 -11.23 -22.35 -0.22
CA THR A 79 -10.67 -21.80 -1.48
C THR A 79 -10.85 -20.29 -1.54
N PHE A 80 -10.21 -19.65 -2.49
CA PHE A 80 -10.32 -18.20 -2.72
C PHE A 80 -11.01 -17.90 -4.06
N LYS A 81 -11.68 -16.78 -4.11
CA LYS A 81 -12.30 -16.27 -5.32
C LYS A 81 -11.99 -14.78 -5.46
N SER A 82 -11.56 -14.37 -6.64
CA SER A 82 -11.34 -12.96 -6.96
C SER A 82 -12.62 -12.13 -6.90
N SER A 83 -12.47 -10.86 -6.49
CA SER A 83 -13.58 -9.91 -6.36
C SER A 83 -13.14 -8.51 -6.82
N ASN A 84 -14.11 -7.65 -7.17
CA ASN A 84 -13.91 -6.26 -7.60
C ASN A 84 -12.94 -6.08 -8.79
N GLU A 85 -12.78 -7.07 -9.64
CA GLU A 85 -11.78 -7.10 -10.72
C GLU A 85 -11.85 -5.85 -11.61
N SER A 86 -13.03 -5.50 -12.13
CA SER A 86 -13.19 -4.34 -13.01
C SER A 86 -12.83 -3.00 -12.36
N LEU A 87 -12.96 -2.90 -11.01
CA LEU A 87 -12.59 -1.71 -10.25
C LEU A 87 -11.07 -1.53 -10.24
N PHE A 88 -10.33 -2.59 -9.98
CA PHE A 88 -8.87 -2.54 -9.91
C PHE A 88 -8.23 -2.50 -11.31
N GLU A 89 -8.77 -3.24 -12.28
CA GLU A 89 -8.33 -3.21 -13.69
C GLU A 89 -8.37 -1.80 -14.30
N ALA A 90 -9.34 -0.97 -13.89
CA ALA A 90 -9.42 0.43 -14.32
C ALA A 90 -8.19 1.27 -13.91
N LYS A 91 -7.33 0.75 -13.02
CA LYS A 91 -6.14 1.40 -12.48
C LYS A 91 -4.83 0.65 -12.73
N GLN A 92 -4.84 -0.39 -13.55
CA GLN A 92 -3.69 -1.26 -13.84
C GLN A 92 -2.43 -0.56 -14.38
N LEU A 93 -2.53 0.72 -14.78
CA LEU A 93 -1.37 1.48 -15.24
C LEU A 93 -0.41 1.88 -14.11
N SER A 94 -0.85 1.83 -12.85
CA SER A 94 -0.03 2.16 -11.68
C SER A 94 0.85 0.98 -11.30
N GLU A 95 2.03 1.28 -10.74
CA GLU A 95 2.80 0.35 -9.93
C GLU A 95 2.31 0.43 -8.50
N GLU A 96 1.83 -0.66 -7.93
CA GLU A 96 1.33 -0.71 -6.56
C GLU A 96 2.45 -1.18 -5.63
N THR A 97 2.93 -0.27 -4.80
CA THR A 97 4.14 -0.46 -3.97
C THR A 97 3.83 -0.91 -2.55
N ASP A 98 2.63 -0.62 -2.07
CA ASP A 98 2.13 -1.09 -0.77
C ASP A 98 0.60 -1.08 -0.76
N CYS A 99 0.00 -1.83 0.16
CA CYS A 99 -1.43 -1.82 0.41
C CYS A 99 -1.69 -2.00 1.91
N LEU A 100 -2.81 -1.47 2.38
CA LEU A 100 -3.20 -1.50 3.78
C LEU A 100 -4.72 -1.57 3.90
N PHE A 101 -5.22 -2.58 4.65
CA PHE A 101 -6.58 -2.61 5.13
C PHE A 101 -6.68 -1.91 6.49
N PHE A 102 -7.68 -1.04 6.65
CA PHE A 102 -7.96 -0.32 7.89
C PHE A 102 -9.37 0.26 7.83
N ASP A 103 -9.96 0.58 8.96
CA ASP A 103 -11.25 1.28 9.03
C ASP A 103 -11.03 2.78 8.83
N ALA A 104 -11.32 3.28 7.62
CA ALA A 104 -11.07 4.68 7.27
C ALA A 104 -12.21 5.61 7.66
N ASP A 105 -13.47 5.15 7.69
CA ASP A 105 -14.63 6.02 7.90
C ASP A 105 -15.41 5.73 9.19
N GLY A 106 -14.85 4.86 10.05
CA GLY A 106 -15.37 4.60 11.39
C GLY A 106 -16.62 3.74 11.42
N ASP A 107 -16.91 3.00 10.35
CA ASP A 107 -18.11 2.15 10.26
C ASP A 107 -17.88 0.71 10.73
N GLY A 108 -16.62 0.36 11.02
CA GLY A 108 -16.17 -0.90 11.60
C GLY A 108 -15.84 -1.98 10.58
N ASP A 109 -15.87 -1.68 9.30
CA ASP A 109 -15.39 -2.57 8.25
C ASP A 109 -13.99 -2.16 7.72
N GLN A 110 -13.39 -2.99 6.86
CA GLN A 110 -12.01 -2.77 6.40
C GLN A 110 -12.00 -2.14 5.01
N ASP A 111 -11.54 -0.90 4.93
CA ASP A 111 -11.26 -0.18 3.71
C ASP A 111 -9.88 -0.51 3.17
N LEU A 112 -9.56 -0.09 1.96
CA LEU A 112 -8.29 -0.42 1.32
C LEU A 112 -7.57 0.85 0.81
N TYR A 113 -6.39 1.13 1.39
CA TYR A 113 -5.44 2.08 0.81
C TYR A 113 -4.48 1.35 -0.11
N ILE A 114 -4.20 1.91 -1.29
CA ILE A 114 -3.18 1.43 -2.22
C ILE A 114 -2.18 2.54 -2.49
N ALA A 115 -0.94 2.31 -2.07
CA ALA A 115 0.20 3.16 -2.37
C ALA A 115 0.69 2.89 -3.80
N CYS A 116 0.99 3.96 -4.53
CA CYS A 116 1.42 3.91 -5.91
C CYS A 116 2.81 4.52 -6.06
N GLY A 117 3.68 3.83 -6.78
CA GLY A 117 5.09 4.24 -6.88
C GLY A 117 5.76 3.84 -8.17
N GLY A 118 7.03 3.40 -8.04
CA GLY A 118 7.91 3.10 -9.16
C GLY A 118 8.66 4.34 -9.68
N ASN A 119 9.67 4.09 -10.52
CA ASN A 119 10.55 5.13 -11.08
C ASN A 119 10.41 5.24 -12.61
N GLU A 120 9.51 4.51 -13.21
CA GLU A 120 9.32 4.44 -14.66
C GLU A 120 8.37 5.50 -15.23
N PHE A 121 7.59 6.14 -14.37
CA PHE A 121 6.60 7.14 -14.76
C PHE A 121 7.23 8.53 -14.95
N PRO A 122 6.67 9.37 -15.86
CA PRO A 122 7.01 10.79 -15.85
C PRO A 122 6.53 11.44 -14.54
N ASN A 123 7.24 12.47 -14.09
CA ASN A 123 6.98 13.19 -12.82
C ASN A 123 5.64 13.96 -12.76
N SER A 124 4.75 13.73 -13.71
CA SER A 124 3.38 14.27 -13.74
C SER A 124 2.33 13.20 -14.01
N SER A 125 2.70 11.93 -13.84
CA SER A 125 1.81 10.80 -14.12
C SER A 125 0.77 10.62 -13.03
N SER A 126 -0.49 10.49 -13.41
CA SER A 126 -1.56 10.10 -12.48
C SER A 126 -1.44 8.66 -11.97
N ALA A 127 -0.55 7.85 -12.55
CA ALA A 127 -0.25 6.50 -12.07
C ALA A 127 0.48 6.49 -10.71
N LEU A 128 1.05 7.64 -10.29
CA LEU A 128 1.71 7.83 -8.99
C LEU A 128 0.75 8.35 -7.90
N ILE A 129 -0.54 8.47 -8.18
CA ILE A 129 -1.51 8.95 -7.19
C ILE A 129 -2.03 7.76 -6.38
N ASP A 130 -1.80 7.80 -5.08
CA ASP A 130 -2.33 6.83 -4.13
C ASP A 130 -3.86 6.83 -4.13
N ARG A 131 -4.45 5.73 -3.72
CA ARG A 131 -5.89 5.49 -3.83
C ARG A 131 -6.44 4.95 -2.52
N LEU A 132 -7.59 5.48 -2.12
CA LEU A 132 -8.40 4.95 -1.04
C LEU A 132 -9.68 4.36 -1.65
N TYR A 133 -9.99 3.13 -1.29
CA TYR A 133 -11.22 2.45 -1.65
C TYR A 133 -12.03 2.17 -0.39
N ILE A 134 -13.30 2.60 -0.40
CA ILE A 134 -14.24 2.41 0.70
C ILE A 134 -15.02 1.12 0.47
N ASN A 135 -15.10 0.30 1.50
CA ASN A 135 -15.86 -0.95 1.55
C ASN A 135 -17.33 -0.67 1.92
N ASP A 136 -18.20 -1.63 1.70
CA ASP A 136 -19.60 -1.61 2.15
C ASP A 136 -19.89 -2.67 3.24
N GLY A 137 -18.85 -3.19 3.88
CA GLY A 137 -18.91 -4.26 4.87
C GLY A 137 -19.23 -5.65 4.30
N ARG A 138 -19.29 -5.78 2.98
CA ARG A 138 -19.57 -7.04 2.27
C ARG A 138 -18.51 -7.39 1.23
N GLY A 139 -17.35 -6.73 1.31
CA GLY A 139 -16.26 -6.90 0.37
C GLY A 139 -16.52 -6.27 -1.01
N GLN A 140 -17.44 -5.28 -1.10
CA GLN A 140 -17.65 -4.50 -2.30
C GLN A 140 -17.05 -3.10 -2.12
N PHE A 141 -16.03 -2.81 -2.90
CA PHE A 141 -15.27 -1.58 -2.79
C PHE A 141 -15.70 -0.53 -3.82
N SER A 142 -15.56 0.73 -3.45
CA SER A 142 -15.71 1.88 -4.34
C SER A 142 -14.56 2.85 -4.16
N LEU A 143 -14.05 3.43 -5.26
CA LEU A 143 -12.98 4.42 -5.18
C LEU A 143 -13.48 5.70 -4.49
N SER A 144 -12.80 6.13 -3.44
CA SER A 144 -13.07 7.42 -2.78
C SER A 144 -12.86 8.58 -3.74
N ASN A 145 -13.72 9.59 -3.63
CA ASN A 145 -13.59 10.82 -4.40
C ASN A 145 -12.59 11.83 -3.80
N GLN A 146 -12.01 11.51 -2.66
CA GLN A 146 -11.03 12.34 -2.01
C GLN A 146 -9.71 12.32 -2.77
N VAL A 147 -9.09 13.49 -2.91
CA VAL A 147 -7.69 13.60 -3.30
C VAL A 147 -6.88 13.58 -2.01
N LEU A 148 -6.13 12.51 -1.80
CA LEU A 148 -5.29 12.36 -0.62
C LEU A 148 -4.28 13.52 -0.52
N PRO A 149 -4.07 14.10 0.67
CA PRO A 149 -3.31 15.33 0.84
C PRO A 149 -1.78 15.08 0.95
N THR A 150 -1.26 14.19 0.12
CA THR A 150 0.18 13.96 -0.10
C THR A 150 0.70 14.82 -1.24
N ALA A 151 2.01 14.87 -1.44
CA ALA A 151 2.56 15.48 -2.66
C ALA A 151 2.14 14.66 -3.88
N LYS A 152 1.67 15.36 -4.90
CA LYS A 152 1.28 14.71 -6.15
C LYS A 152 2.53 14.26 -6.91
N PHE A 153 2.42 13.09 -7.54
CA PHE A 153 3.42 12.56 -8.46
C PHE A 153 4.77 12.23 -7.81
N GLU A 154 4.76 11.82 -6.57
CA GLU A 154 5.89 11.18 -5.88
C GLU A 154 5.63 9.67 -5.79
N SER A 155 6.69 8.88 -5.71
CA SER A 155 6.61 7.43 -5.56
C SER A 155 6.45 7.10 -4.09
N THR A 156 5.30 6.64 -3.67
CA THR A 156 5.05 6.15 -2.32
C THR A 156 5.73 4.80 -2.12
N ALA A 157 6.33 4.58 -0.95
CA ALA A 157 6.96 3.31 -0.57
C ALA A 157 6.10 2.49 0.36
N CYS A 158 5.49 3.15 1.36
CA CYS A 158 4.74 2.48 2.41
C CYS A 158 3.62 3.36 2.94
N VAL A 159 2.61 2.70 3.50
CA VAL A 159 1.52 3.29 4.27
C VAL A 159 1.32 2.51 5.55
N ARG A 160 1.10 3.20 6.69
CA ARG A 160 0.87 2.57 8.00
C ARG A 160 -0.21 3.33 8.74
N ALA A 161 -1.21 2.61 9.30
CA ALA A 161 -2.26 3.21 10.10
C ALA A 161 -1.96 3.11 11.60
N SER A 162 -2.40 4.11 12.35
CA SER A 162 -2.44 4.15 13.80
C SER A 162 -3.34 5.31 14.25
N ASP A 163 -4.02 5.16 15.35
CA ASP A 163 -4.63 6.26 16.11
C ASP A 163 -3.49 6.95 16.89
N PHE A 164 -2.77 7.90 16.24
CA PHE A 164 -1.58 8.50 16.84
C PHE A 164 -1.90 9.64 17.79
N ASP A 165 -3.07 10.28 17.66
CA ASP A 165 -3.50 11.38 18.52
C ASP A 165 -4.57 10.98 19.55
N GLN A 166 -4.92 9.67 19.57
CA GLN A 166 -5.82 9.04 20.54
C GLN A 166 -7.26 9.59 20.50
N ASP A 167 -7.73 10.00 19.34
CA ASP A 167 -9.09 10.50 19.16
C ASP A 167 -10.10 9.41 18.80
N GLY A 168 -9.62 8.19 18.52
CA GLY A 168 -10.42 6.97 18.34
C GLY A 168 -10.61 6.57 16.89
N ASP A 169 -10.07 7.30 15.93
CA ASP A 169 -10.02 6.91 14.53
C ASP A 169 -8.59 6.56 14.06
N GLN A 170 -8.46 6.02 12.85
CA GLN A 170 -7.17 5.60 12.33
C GLN A 170 -6.60 6.64 11.37
N ASP A 171 -5.41 7.13 11.71
CA ASP A 171 -4.61 8.05 10.92
C ASP A 171 -3.60 7.30 10.07
N LEU A 172 -2.99 7.99 9.11
CA LEU A 172 -2.01 7.39 8.22
C LEU A 172 -0.66 8.08 8.28
N PHE A 173 0.39 7.29 8.34
CA PHE A 173 1.71 7.67 7.87
C PHE A 173 1.87 7.20 6.42
N VAL A 174 2.31 8.11 5.53
CA VAL A 174 2.62 7.83 4.13
C VAL A 174 4.06 8.19 3.85
N GLY A 175 4.88 7.19 3.56
CA GLY A 175 6.31 7.32 3.31
C GLY A 175 6.63 7.40 1.82
N ILE A 176 7.31 8.47 1.39
CA ILE A 176 7.72 8.65 0.00
C ILE A 176 9.10 8.03 -0.23
N ARG A 177 9.23 7.26 -1.31
CA ARG A 177 10.49 6.65 -1.73
C ARG A 177 11.38 7.62 -2.50
N LEU A 178 10.80 8.26 -3.50
CA LEU A 178 11.53 9.17 -4.40
C LEU A 178 10.57 10.03 -5.23
N ARG A 179 11.13 11.04 -5.88
CA ARG A 179 10.54 11.63 -7.08
C ARG A 179 11.12 10.95 -8.31
N PRO A 180 10.30 10.52 -9.28
CA PRO A 180 10.81 9.88 -10.48
C PRO A 180 11.94 10.69 -11.14
N PHE A 181 13.02 10.01 -11.51
CA PHE A 181 14.27 10.56 -12.08
C PHE A 181 15.14 11.41 -11.13
N LEU A 182 14.87 11.38 -9.83
CA LEU A 182 15.61 12.17 -8.84
C LEU A 182 16.06 11.28 -7.66
N TYR A 183 16.74 10.18 -7.96
CA TYR A 183 17.32 9.32 -6.95
C TYR A 183 18.35 10.07 -6.10
N GLY A 184 18.35 9.81 -4.79
CA GLY A 184 19.26 10.45 -3.83
C GLY A 184 18.86 11.88 -3.42
N VAL A 185 17.71 12.38 -3.90
CA VAL A 185 17.16 13.65 -3.43
C VAL A 185 16.19 13.35 -2.27
N PRO A 186 16.40 13.95 -1.08
CA PRO A 186 15.49 13.75 0.05
C PRO A 186 14.05 14.10 -0.28
N VAL A 187 13.14 13.27 0.20
CA VAL A 187 11.68 13.42 0.08
C VAL A 187 11.02 13.40 1.44
N ASN A 188 9.70 13.59 1.49
CA ASN A 188 8.97 13.74 2.74
C ASN A 188 8.33 12.42 3.20
N GLY A 189 8.08 12.32 4.51
CA GLY A 189 6.99 11.54 5.05
C GLY A 189 5.78 12.43 5.30
N TYR A 190 4.58 11.87 5.34
CA TYR A 190 3.34 12.58 5.60
C TYR A 190 2.57 11.92 6.74
N ILE A 191 2.12 12.73 7.70
CA ILE A 191 1.08 12.37 8.67
C ILE A 191 -0.24 12.91 8.14
N LEU A 192 -1.19 12.02 7.94
CA LEU A 192 -2.53 12.31 7.45
C LEU A 192 -3.52 12.00 8.56
N GLU A 193 -3.97 13.03 9.26
CA GLU A 193 -4.99 12.97 10.30
C GLU A 193 -6.36 12.73 9.67
N ASN A 194 -7.07 11.75 10.16
CA ASN A 194 -8.44 11.41 9.80
C ASN A 194 -9.42 12.31 10.57
N ASP A 195 -10.63 12.45 10.11
CA ASP A 195 -11.72 13.12 10.85
C ASP A 195 -12.81 12.14 11.30
N GLY A 196 -12.49 10.83 11.30
CA GLY A 196 -13.41 9.74 11.61
C GLY A 196 -14.47 9.48 10.53
N SER A 197 -14.38 10.13 9.39
CA SER A 197 -15.30 9.93 8.25
C SER A 197 -14.56 9.61 6.95
N GLY A 198 -13.32 9.14 7.04
CA GLY A 198 -12.46 8.85 5.89
C GLY A 198 -11.92 10.07 5.18
N LYS A 199 -11.94 11.25 5.82
CA LYS A 199 -11.37 12.47 5.25
C LYS A 199 -10.08 12.84 5.92
N PHE A 200 -9.03 12.76 5.15
CA PHE A 200 -7.67 12.99 5.61
C PHE A 200 -7.19 14.41 5.38
N LYS A 201 -6.43 14.92 6.34
CA LYS A 201 -5.77 16.22 6.31
C LYS A 201 -4.30 16.05 6.62
N ASN A 202 -3.41 16.70 5.87
CA ASN A 202 -1.98 16.69 6.14
C ASN A 202 -1.66 17.58 7.34
N THR A 203 -1.26 16.98 8.43
CA THR A 203 -0.85 17.64 9.68
C THR A 203 0.65 17.56 9.95
N THR A 204 1.42 16.97 9.03
CA THR A 204 2.88 16.82 9.13
C THR A 204 3.60 18.10 9.64
N PRO A 205 3.30 19.31 9.14
CA PRO A 205 3.99 20.49 9.60
C PRO A 205 3.80 20.82 11.10
N GLN A 206 2.71 20.30 11.69
CA GLN A 206 2.36 20.51 13.11
C GLN A 206 2.80 19.35 13.98
N SER A 207 2.54 18.10 13.51
CA SER A 207 2.71 16.88 14.31
C SER A 207 4.13 16.31 14.20
N ALA A 208 4.76 16.39 13.02
CA ALA A 208 6.07 15.80 12.75
C ALA A 208 6.85 16.60 11.68
N PRO A 209 7.25 17.87 11.96
CA PRO A 209 7.93 18.71 10.97
C PRO A 209 9.30 18.17 10.52
N GLU A 210 9.92 17.28 11.27
CA GLU A 210 11.16 16.57 10.95
C GLU A 210 11.00 15.56 9.80
N LEU A 211 9.80 15.16 9.44
CA LEU A 211 9.52 14.31 8.28
C LEU A 211 9.70 15.06 6.94
N LYS A 212 9.92 16.36 7.00
CA LYS A 212 10.21 17.15 5.81
C LYS A 212 11.63 16.86 5.31
N GLU A 213 11.74 16.42 4.05
CA GLU A 213 13.02 16.10 3.42
C GLU A 213 13.88 15.15 4.26
N ILE A 214 13.24 14.20 4.96
CA ILE A 214 13.90 13.27 5.88
C ILE A 214 14.85 12.29 5.16
N GLY A 215 14.57 11.95 3.90
CA GLY A 215 15.36 10.99 3.12
C GLY A 215 14.46 10.23 2.13
N MET A 216 14.96 9.12 1.62
CA MET A 216 14.23 8.20 0.74
C MET A 216 13.68 7.07 1.60
N ILE A 217 12.41 7.16 1.98
CA ILE A 217 11.78 6.22 2.91
C ILE A 217 11.59 4.86 2.23
N THR A 218 11.87 3.78 2.94
CA THR A 218 11.66 2.40 2.47
C THR A 218 10.56 1.68 3.22
N ASP A 219 10.43 1.93 4.53
CA ASP A 219 9.38 1.34 5.36
C ASP A 219 9.21 2.15 6.65
N ALA A 220 8.13 1.87 7.39
CA ALA A 220 7.87 2.44 8.71
C ALA A 220 7.01 1.50 9.55
N ILE A 221 6.99 1.76 10.86
CA ILE A 221 6.10 1.05 11.78
C ILE A 221 5.74 1.98 12.93
N TRP A 222 4.48 1.89 13.38
CA TRP A 222 4.04 2.47 14.63
C TRP A 222 4.28 1.50 15.79
N SER A 223 4.79 1.98 16.90
CA SER A 223 5.05 1.19 18.11
C SER A 223 5.22 2.13 19.29
N ASP A 224 4.69 1.78 20.45
CA ASP A 224 5.08 2.39 21.72
C ASP A 224 6.52 1.93 22.06
N PHE A 225 7.52 2.71 21.62
CA PHE A 225 8.93 2.33 21.70
C PHE A 225 9.54 2.58 23.08
N ASP A 226 9.07 3.62 23.77
CA ASP A 226 9.61 4.00 25.07
C ASP A 226 8.69 3.66 26.26
N ALA A 227 7.54 3.02 25.97
CA ALA A 227 6.56 2.53 26.94
C ALA A 227 5.88 3.65 27.74
N ASP A 228 5.58 4.76 27.08
CA ASP A 228 4.86 5.90 27.66
C ASP A 228 3.35 5.94 27.32
N GLU A 229 2.86 4.89 26.65
CA GLU A 229 1.46 4.66 26.27
C GLU A 229 0.98 5.50 25.07
N ASP A 230 1.89 6.16 24.32
CA ASP A 230 1.57 6.72 23.02
C ASP A 230 2.32 6.01 21.88
N MET A 231 1.93 6.29 20.64
CA MET A 231 2.48 5.59 19.46
C MET A 231 3.60 6.39 18.81
N ASP A 232 4.79 5.84 18.90
CA ASP A 232 5.98 6.33 18.18
C ASP A 232 5.98 5.88 16.73
N LEU A 233 6.55 6.72 15.87
CA LEU A 233 6.79 6.37 14.47
C LEU A 233 8.27 6.07 14.22
N VAL A 234 8.56 4.81 13.92
CA VAL A 234 9.91 4.40 13.50
C VAL A 234 9.96 4.34 11.97
N VAL A 235 10.83 5.16 11.37
CA VAL A 235 10.99 5.28 9.91
C VAL A 235 12.37 4.79 9.50
N ILE A 236 12.45 3.99 8.44
CA ILE A 236 13.71 3.56 7.84
C ILE A 236 13.80 3.99 6.37
N GLY A 237 15.00 4.28 5.92
CA GLY A 237 15.22 4.74 4.54
C GLY A 237 16.70 4.74 4.15
N GLU A 238 16.97 5.35 3.00
CA GLU A 238 18.30 5.57 2.42
C GLU A 238 18.68 7.03 2.48
#